data_f16cc1d19f69c67c3b3879dda39e6e2b
#
_entry.id   f16cc1d19f69c67c3b3879dda39e6e2b
#
_cell.length_a   1.000
_cell.length_b   1.000
_cell.length_c   1.000
_cell.angle_alpha   90.00
_cell.angle_beta   90.00
_cell.angle_gamma   90.00
#
_symmetry.space_group_name_H-M   'P 1'
#
loop_
_entity.id
_entity.type
_entity.pdbx_description
1 polymer ?
#
loop_
_entity_poly.entity_id
_entity_poly.type
_entity_poly.pdbx_seq_one_letter_code
_entity_poly.pdbx_strand_id
1 'polypeptide(L)'
;QSGAPHVGIDEWAWHRGHCCGMLIVNLDTHRPLVLLPGRDQRTLATWFRKYPEIQVVSRDRSGVYATAAREGAPQARQVADRWHLLKSIGDEPERMMYRHMPLIRLVVRELSLNKSPEPEISVPVASLRRPERLKQQTRKKRHQ
;
A
#
# COMPACT_ATOMS: atom_id res chain seq x y z
N GLN A 1 30.84 5.01 2.37
CA GLN A 1 29.49 4.48 2.11
C GLN A 1 28.96 5.27 0.94
N SER A 2 28.73 4.63 -0.19
CA SER A 2 28.16 5.27 -1.38
C SER A 2 26.81 5.88 -1.02
N GLY A 3 26.65 7.18 -1.26
CA GLY A 3 25.41 7.89 -0.99
C GLY A 3 24.23 7.21 -1.67
N ALA A 4 23.07 7.24 -1.05
CA ALA A 4 21.83 6.70 -1.61
C ALA A 4 21.04 7.87 -2.22
N PRO A 5 21.18 8.15 -3.53
CA PRO A 5 20.51 9.27 -4.17
C PRO A 5 18.97 9.09 -4.20
N HIS A 6 18.50 7.87 -4.22
CA HIS A 6 17.07 7.56 -4.24
C HIS A 6 16.68 6.75 -3.02
N VAL A 7 15.78 7.28 -2.19
CA VAL A 7 15.32 6.64 -0.97
C VAL A 7 13.82 6.46 -0.95
N GLY A 8 13.36 5.35 -0.39
CA GLY A 8 11.97 5.07 -0.08
C GLY A 8 11.73 5.14 1.41
N ILE A 9 10.59 5.67 1.81
CA ILE A 9 10.13 5.68 3.20
C ILE A 9 8.85 4.86 3.28
N ASP A 10 8.83 3.92 4.22
CA ASP A 10 7.66 3.12 4.53
C ASP A 10 7.46 3.01 6.05
N GLU A 11 6.24 2.70 6.46
CA GLU A 11 5.92 2.44 7.86
C GLU A 11 6.15 0.99 8.19
N TRP A 12 6.75 0.77 9.33
CA TRP A 12 6.94 -0.56 9.85
C TRP A 12 6.30 -0.70 11.24
N ALA A 13 5.50 -1.75 11.44
CA ALA A 13 4.86 -2.05 12.70
C ALA A 13 5.58 -3.21 13.40
N TRP A 14 6.14 -2.95 14.56
CA TRP A 14 6.78 -3.98 15.41
C TRP A 14 5.74 -4.95 15.99
N HIS A 15 4.58 -4.42 16.40
CA HIS A 15 3.44 -5.19 16.90
C HIS A 15 2.14 -4.63 16.35
N ARG A 16 1.17 -5.50 16.10
CA ARG A 16 -0.18 -5.05 15.74
C ARG A 16 -0.70 -4.09 16.81
N GLY A 17 -0.74 -2.82 16.48
CA GLY A 17 -1.43 -1.78 17.25
C GLY A 17 -0.59 -0.85 18.12
N HIS A 18 0.71 -1.07 18.36
CA HIS A 18 1.37 -0.30 19.40
C HIS A 18 2.77 0.31 19.13
N CYS A 19 3.50 -0.11 18.14
CA CYS A 19 4.79 0.50 17.83
C CYS A 19 4.98 0.58 16.34
N CYS A 20 4.92 1.80 15.81
CA CYS A 20 5.26 2.06 14.41
C CYS A 20 6.67 2.65 14.35
N GLY A 21 7.43 2.24 13.36
CA GLY A 21 8.69 2.84 12.99
C GLY A 21 8.68 3.27 11.54
N MET A 22 9.69 4.02 11.14
CA MET A 22 9.92 4.41 9.76
C MET A 22 11.11 3.59 9.23
N LEU A 23 10.88 2.87 8.15
CA LEU A 23 11.93 2.17 7.42
C LEU A 23 12.37 3.03 6.24
N ILE A 24 13.65 3.31 6.15
CA ILE A 24 14.24 3.99 4.99
C ILE A 24 15.05 2.98 4.20
N VAL A 25 14.78 2.91 2.92
CA VAL A 25 15.36 1.94 1.98
C VAL A 25 16.08 2.68 0.86
N ASN A 26 17.24 2.20 0.48
CA ASN A 26 17.88 2.61 -0.76
C ASN A 26 17.15 1.93 -1.94
N LEU A 27 16.58 2.73 -2.84
CA LEU A 27 15.78 2.24 -3.96
C LEU A 27 16.64 1.67 -5.09
N ASP A 28 17.92 2.05 -5.17
CA ASP A 28 18.82 1.54 -6.20
C ASP A 28 19.32 0.13 -5.87
N THR A 29 19.57 -0.13 -4.58
CA THR A 29 20.09 -1.41 -4.11
C THR A 29 19.06 -2.30 -3.45
N HIS A 30 17.86 -1.78 -3.18
CA HIS A 30 16.77 -2.41 -2.43
C HIS A 30 17.17 -2.86 -1.00
N ARG A 31 18.16 -2.18 -0.42
CA ARG A 31 18.65 -2.50 0.94
C ARG A 31 18.11 -1.50 1.96
N PRO A 32 17.73 -1.97 3.16
CA PRO A 32 17.39 -1.06 4.24
C PRO A 32 18.61 -0.24 4.65
N LEU A 33 18.42 1.06 4.82
CA LEU A 33 19.42 2.00 5.30
C LEU A 33 19.34 2.18 6.80
N VAL A 34 18.14 2.41 7.30
CA VAL A 34 17.89 2.66 8.72
C VAL A 34 16.43 2.36 9.08
N LEU A 35 16.26 1.97 10.33
CA LEU A 35 14.97 1.88 10.99
C LEU A 35 14.91 2.95 12.09
N LEU A 36 14.02 3.92 11.92
CA LEU A 36 13.81 4.99 12.89
C LEU A 36 12.60 4.67 13.77
N PRO A 37 12.69 4.93 15.08
CA PRO A 37 11.56 4.70 15.98
C PRO A 37 10.46 5.77 15.78
N GLY A 38 9.21 5.34 15.90
CA GLY A 38 8.07 6.23 15.84
C GLY A 38 7.83 6.82 14.44
N ARG A 39 6.94 7.85 14.40
CA ARG A 39 6.57 8.59 13.19
C ARG A 39 6.89 10.08 13.32
N ASP A 40 7.95 10.39 14.04
CA ASP A 40 8.27 11.78 14.35
C ASP A 40 8.91 12.48 13.16
N GLN A 41 8.29 13.60 12.75
CA GLN A 41 8.76 14.46 11.67
C GLN A 41 10.19 14.97 11.91
N ARG A 42 10.50 15.36 13.15
CA ARG A 42 11.81 15.96 13.49
C ARG A 42 12.93 14.93 13.37
N THR A 43 12.68 13.71 13.82
CA THR A 43 13.62 12.60 13.72
C THR A 43 13.95 12.32 12.27
N LEU A 44 12.93 12.26 11.40
CA LEU A 44 13.11 12.01 9.97
C LEU A 44 13.82 13.18 9.27
N ALA A 45 13.43 14.42 9.54
CA ALA A 45 14.09 15.61 8.99
C ALA A 45 15.55 15.70 9.42
N THR A 46 15.86 15.34 10.68
CA THR A 46 17.23 15.32 11.19
C THR A 46 18.06 14.24 10.50
N TRP A 47 17.46 13.10 10.21
CA TRP A 47 18.11 12.06 9.44
C TRP A 47 18.42 12.53 8.00
N PHE A 48 17.48 13.13 7.30
CA PHE A 48 17.68 13.65 5.95
C PHE A 48 18.81 14.67 5.86
N ARG A 49 18.93 15.57 6.83
CA ARG A 49 20.01 16.60 6.86
C ARG A 49 21.41 16.00 6.88
N LYS A 50 21.57 14.74 7.30
CA LYS A 50 22.86 14.05 7.32
C LYS A 50 23.26 13.52 5.95
N TYR A 51 22.33 13.48 5.00
CA TYR A 51 22.51 12.88 3.68
C TYR A 51 22.10 13.87 2.56
N PRO A 52 22.87 14.93 2.34
CA PRO A 52 22.56 15.95 1.35
C PRO A 52 22.59 15.45 -0.09
N GLU A 53 23.16 14.26 -0.34
CA GLU A 53 23.20 13.58 -1.62
C GLU A 53 21.85 13.00 -2.08
N ILE A 54 20.84 12.98 -1.21
CA ILE A 54 19.52 12.47 -1.56
C ILE A 54 18.87 13.39 -2.61
N GLN A 55 18.51 12.81 -3.74
CA GLN A 55 17.90 13.49 -4.89
C GLN A 55 16.41 13.16 -5.03
N VAL A 56 15.99 11.96 -4.65
CA VAL A 56 14.60 11.50 -4.74
C VAL A 56 14.17 10.85 -3.44
N VAL A 57 12.99 11.24 -2.96
CA VAL A 57 12.33 10.63 -1.82
C VAL A 57 10.98 10.07 -2.27
N SER A 58 10.88 8.75 -2.35
CA SER A 58 9.61 8.05 -2.56
C SER A 58 8.92 7.82 -1.21
N ARG A 59 7.66 8.20 -1.11
CA ARG A 59 6.89 8.12 0.14
C ARG A 59 5.40 7.88 -0.13
N ASP A 60 4.71 7.42 0.90
CA ASP A 60 3.26 7.44 0.93
C ASP A 60 2.72 8.89 0.94
N ARG A 61 1.41 9.06 0.99
CA ARG A 61 0.77 10.38 1.03
C ARG A 61 0.74 11.03 2.43
N SER A 62 1.50 10.50 3.40
CA SER A 62 1.57 11.08 4.75
C SER A 62 2.11 12.50 4.73
N GLY A 63 1.39 13.42 5.37
CA GLY A 63 1.82 14.80 5.52
C GLY A 63 3.10 14.93 6.35
N VAL A 64 3.31 14.03 7.31
CA VAL A 64 4.51 13.98 8.17
C VAL A 64 5.76 13.76 7.32
N TYR A 65 5.73 12.77 6.43
CA TYR A 65 6.87 12.47 5.55
C TYR A 65 7.12 13.58 4.52
N ALA A 66 6.02 14.18 4.01
CA ALA A 66 6.13 15.32 3.10
C ALA A 66 6.84 16.51 3.73
N THR A 67 6.47 16.84 4.96
CA THR A 67 7.05 17.97 5.69
C THR A 67 8.48 17.67 6.11
N ALA A 68 8.76 16.46 6.62
CA ALA A 68 10.10 16.05 6.99
C ALA A 68 11.08 16.08 5.80
N ALA A 69 10.66 15.62 4.64
CA ALA A 69 11.49 15.65 3.42
C ALA A 69 11.72 17.10 2.95
N ARG A 70 10.70 17.97 3.03
CA ARG A 70 10.85 19.40 2.69
C ARG A 70 11.82 20.13 3.61
N GLU A 71 11.81 19.81 4.91
CA GLU A 71 12.68 20.43 5.90
C GLU A 71 14.10 19.85 5.95
N GLY A 72 14.21 18.55 5.71
CA GLY A 72 15.47 17.81 5.87
C GLY A 72 16.27 17.63 4.58
N ALA A 73 15.58 17.52 3.43
CA ALA A 73 16.17 17.37 2.11
C ALA A 73 15.46 18.26 1.08
N PRO A 74 15.53 19.60 1.20
CA PRO A 74 14.79 20.53 0.33
C PRO A 74 15.17 20.41 -1.14
N GLN A 75 16.37 19.91 -1.44
CA GLN A 75 16.85 19.66 -2.79
C GLN A 75 16.21 18.40 -3.42
N ALA A 76 15.68 17.50 -2.61
CA ALA A 76 15.18 16.22 -3.08
C ALA A 76 13.78 16.34 -3.71
N ARG A 77 13.59 15.70 -4.85
CA ARG A 77 12.28 15.56 -5.48
C ARG A 77 11.45 14.52 -4.72
N GLN A 78 10.28 14.93 -4.25
CA GLN A 78 9.34 14.01 -3.61
C GLN A 78 8.48 13.33 -4.66
N VAL A 79 8.32 12.01 -4.55
CA VAL A 79 7.52 11.16 -5.43
C VAL A 79 6.53 10.36 -4.60
N ALA A 80 5.31 10.23 -5.07
CA ALA A 80 4.32 9.37 -4.43
C ALA A 80 4.66 7.90 -4.69
N ASP A 81 4.58 7.06 -3.64
CA ASP A 81 4.78 5.63 -3.77
C ASP A 81 3.66 5.03 -4.65
N ARG A 82 4.08 4.32 -5.69
CA ARG A 82 3.18 3.73 -6.68
C ARG A 82 2.23 2.70 -6.07
N TRP A 83 2.70 1.90 -5.12
CA TRP A 83 1.88 0.88 -4.48
C TRP A 83 0.73 1.52 -3.68
N HIS A 84 1.03 2.56 -2.90
CA HIS A 84 0.03 3.31 -2.14
C HIS A 84 -0.97 4.04 -3.05
N LEU A 85 -0.54 4.50 -4.23
CA LEU A 85 -1.45 5.07 -5.22
C LEU A 85 -2.42 4.01 -5.76
N LEU A 86 -1.90 2.87 -6.21
CA LEU A 86 -2.71 1.79 -6.76
C LEU A 86 -3.68 1.21 -5.71
N LYS A 87 -3.21 1.03 -4.48
CA LYS A 87 -4.05 0.60 -3.37
C LYS A 87 -5.20 1.57 -3.13
N SER A 88 -4.92 2.86 -3.08
CA SER A 88 -5.96 3.88 -2.87
C SER A 88 -6.99 3.90 -3.98
N ILE A 89 -6.57 3.73 -5.24
CA ILE A 89 -7.48 3.63 -6.39
C ILE A 89 -8.36 2.37 -6.27
N GLY A 90 -7.83 1.27 -5.74
CA GLY A 90 -8.61 0.05 -5.51
C GLY A 90 -9.61 0.16 -4.35
N ASP A 91 -9.22 0.83 -3.28
CA ASP A 91 -10.03 0.97 -2.06
C ASP A 91 -11.25 1.91 -2.27
N GLU A 92 -11.16 2.93 -3.14
CA GLU A 92 -12.23 3.90 -3.35
C GLU A 92 -13.48 3.31 -4.02
N PRO A 93 -13.41 2.51 -5.09
CA PRO A 93 -14.58 1.82 -5.65
C PRO A 93 -15.24 0.90 -4.62
N GLU A 94 -14.48 0.19 -3.79
CA GLU A 94 -15.00 -0.67 -2.74
C GLU A 94 -15.80 0.15 -1.73
N ARG A 95 -15.28 1.27 -1.23
CA ARG A 95 -15.98 2.18 -0.32
C ARG A 95 -17.26 2.74 -0.95
N MET A 96 -17.20 3.12 -2.22
CA MET A 96 -18.35 3.60 -2.97
C MET A 96 -19.43 2.52 -3.04
N MET A 97 -19.07 1.29 -3.40
CA MET A 97 -20.01 0.17 -3.43
C MET A 97 -20.66 -0.08 -2.06
N TYR A 98 -19.87 -0.12 -0.98
CA TYR A 98 -20.42 -0.30 0.37
C TYR A 98 -21.39 0.81 0.75
N ARG A 99 -21.12 2.05 0.41
CA ARG A 99 -22.01 3.19 0.68
C ARG A 99 -23.35 3.05 -0.04
N HIS A 100 -23.34 2.49 -1.24
CA HIS A 100 -24.53 2.32 -2.07
C HIS A 100 -25.18 0.92 -1.98
N MET A 101 -24.62 0.02 -1.19
CA MET A 101 -25.16 -1.35 -1.02
C MET A 101 -26.64 -1.41 -0.65
N PRO A 102 -27.20 -0.54 0.22
CA PRO A 102 -28.63 -0.55 0.50
C PRO A 102 -29.47 -0.29 -0.75
N LEU A 103 -29.07 0.68 -1.56
CA LEU A 103 -29.74 1.02 -2.82
C LEU A 103 -29.61 -0.11 -3.86
N ILE A 104 -28.41 -0.66 -3.99
CA ILE A 104 -28.14 -1.79 -4.90
C ILE A 104 -29.05 -2.99 -4.53
N ARG A 105 -29.15 -3.31 -3.25
CA ARG A 105 -30.02 -4.39 -2.76
C ARG A 105 -31.51 -4.14 -3.08
N LEU A 106 -31.98 -2.89 -2.96
CA LEU A 106 -33.34 -2.53 -3.32
C LEU A 106 -33.60 -2.73 -4.83
N VAL A 107 -32.71 -2.22 -5.67
CA VAL A 107 -32.81 -2.37 -7.13
C VAL A 107 -32.76 -3.83 -7.56
N VAL A 108 -31.83 -4.62 -7.00
CA VAL A 108 -31.73 -6.06 -7.31
C VAL A 108 -33.01 -6.79 -6.88
N ARG A 109 -33.57 -6.45 -5.72
CA ARG A 109 -34.84 -7.04 -5.24
C ARG A 109 -36.00 -6.69 -6.18
N GLU A 110 -36.09 -5.46 -6.61
CA GLU A 110 -37.16 -4.99 -7.52
C GLU A 110 -37.04 -5.65 -8.89
N LEU A 111 -35.83 -5.73 -9.45
CA LEU A 111 -35.57 -6.45 -10.69
C LEU A 111 -35.86 -7.95 -10.57
N SER A 112 -35.58 -8.55 -9.43
CA SER A 112 -35.88 -9.97 -9.19
C SER A 112 -37.39 -10.25 -9.07
N LEU A 113 -38.17 -9.30 -8.56
CA LEU A 113 -39.62 -9.40 -8.49
C LEU A 113 -40.30 -9.19 -9.84
N ASN A 114 -39.71 -8.38 -10.72
CA ASN A 114 -40.22 -8.10 -12.07
C ASN A 114 -39.71 -9.09 -13.13
N LYS A 115 -38.91 -10.06 -12.77
CA LYS A 115 -38.37 -11.05 -13.69
C LYS A 115 -39.45 -12.09 -14.00
N SER A 116 -40.17 -11.95 -15.13
CA SER A 116 -40.89 -13.04 -15.76
C SER A 116 -39.92 -14.22 -15.98
N PRO A 117 -40.39 -15.48 -15.91
CA PRO A 117 -39.51 -16.63 -16.04
C PRO A 117 -38.83 -16.62 -17.44
N GLU A 118 -37.59 -16.21 -17.48
CA GLU A 118 -36.75 -16.38 -18.68
C GLU A 118 -36.35 -17.87 -18.81
N PRO A 119 -36.23 -18.36 -20.04
CA PRO A 119 -35.79 -19.73 -20.26
C PRO A 119 -34.41 -19.97 -19.65
N GLU A 120 -34.28 -21.04 -18.88
CA GLU A 120 -33.04 -21.53 -18.29
C GLU A 120 -31.95 -21.63 -19.36
N ILE A 121 -31.11 -20.62 -19.47
CA ILE A 121 -29.80 -20.80 -20.10
C ILE A 121 -28.94 -21.47 -19.04
N SER A 122 -28.92 -22.79 -19.04
CA SER A 122 -28.01 -23.58 -18.22
C SER A 122 -26.59 -23.38 -18.71
N VAL A 123 -25.92 -22.33 -18.24
CA VAL A 123 -24.47 -22.25 -18.36
C VAL A 123 -23.88 -23.21 -17.33
N PRO A 124 -23.13 -24.23 -17.72
CA PRO A 124 -22.53 -25.16 -16.78
C PRO A 124 -21.60 -24.38 -15.84
N VAL A 125 -21.92 -24.33 -14.55
CA VAL A 125 -21.12 -23.68 -13.50
C VAL A 125 -19.74 -24.35 -13.31
N ALA A 126 -19.44 -25.39 -14.08
CA ALA A 126 -18.17 -26.13 -13.98
C ALA A 126 -16.92 -25.33 -14.41
N SER A 127 -17.07 -24.17 -15.08
CA SER A 127 -15.92 -23.41 -15.58
C SER A 127 -15.44 -22.27 -14.66
N LEU A 128 -16.13 -21.99 -13.56
CA LEU A 128 -15.75 -20.97 -12.59
C LEU A 128 -15.13 -21.57 -11.33
N ARG A 129 -14.30 -22.60 -11.47
CA ARG A 129 -13.41 -22.95 -10.37
C ARG A 129 -12.47 -21.78 -10.16
N ARG A 130 -12.64 -21.05 -9.05
CA ARG A 130 -11.63 -20.15 -8.49
C ARG A 130 -10.29 -20.87 -8.56
N PRO A 131 -9.23 -20.26 -9.14
CA PRO A 131 -7.91 -20.85 -9.03
C PRO A 131 -7.65 -21.07 -7.54
N GLU A 132 -7.41 -22.31 -7.15
CA GLU A 132 -7.00 -22.63 -5.78
C GLU A 132 -5.83 -21.71 -5.45
N ARG A 133 -5.98 -20.95 -4.36
CA ARG A 133 -4.87 -20.16 -3.82
C ARG A 133 -3.69 -21.13 -3.72
N LEU A 134 -2.65 -20.85 -4.48
CA LEU A 134 -1.38 -21.55 -4.36
C LEU A 134 -0.98 -21.44 -2.88
N LYS A 135 -1.27 -22.50 -2.12
CA LYS A 135 -0.89 -22.59 -0.71
C LYS A 135 0.61 -22.48 -0.70
N GLN A 136 1.09 -21.44 -0.01
CA GLN A 136 2.48 -21.16 0.23
C GLN A 136 3.23 -22.44 0.65
N GLN A 137 3.85 -23.11 -0.29
CA GLN A 137 4.82 -24.18 -0.03
C GLN A 137 6.24 -23.67 0.21
N THR A 138 6.42 -22.37 0.48
CA THR A 138 7.73 -21.75 0.62
C THR A 138 8.20 -21.59 2.07
N ARG A 139 7.67 -22.34 3.03
CA ARG A 139 8.11 -22.18 4.43
C ARG A 139 8.73 -23.42 5.08
N LYS A 140 9.16 -24.42 4.30
CA LYS A 140 9.75 -25.68 4.88
C LYS A 140 11.14 -26.07 4.37
N LYS A 141 11.92 -25.16 3.77
CA LYS A 141 13.31 -25.45 3.35
C LYS A 141 14.31 -24.41 3.82
N ARG A 142 14.28 -24.01 5.09
CA ARG A 142 15.37 -23.20 5.70
C ARG A 142 15.65 -23.61 7.15
N HIS A 143 15.71 -24.89 7.43
CA HIS A 143 16.39 -25.44 8.63
C HIS A 143 16.75 -26.88 8.30
N GLN A 144 17.81 -27.07 7.55
CA GLN A 144 18.78 -28.13 7.61
C GLN A 144 20.13 -27.56 7.19
#